data_f00695a2cca7fcc508f789976db4b1bc
#
_entry.id   f00695a2cca7fcc508f789976db4b1bc
#
_cell.length_a   1.000
_cell.length_b   1.000
_cell.length_c   1.000
_cell.angle_alpha   90.00
_cell.angle_beta   90.00
_cell.angle_gamma   90.00
#
_symmetry.space_group_name_H-M   'P 1'
#
loop_
_entity.id
_entity.type
_entity.pdbx_description
1 polymer ?
#
loop_
_entity_poly.entity_id
_entity_poly.type
_entity_poly.pdbx_seq_one_letter_code
_entity_poly.pdbx_strand_id
1 'polypeptide(L)'
;MKSTKTNVKELKTETKNVRKTVEDALEAGGGLLRLAPCWVPRSFLQPGKRLKLDPKDLYAFGLNRGGIDERWFASTTPAANDNRTPDEGLSYVVAGNVRCTLADAVQELGEAIIGKSIWRKYKKWPVYSKFFDNMGPIPHHMHQSKEQAALVKQEGKPESYYFPPQHNNVGNNFPYTFMGLTPGTTKAQVRKTLEDWNKGDNGILDLSQAFRLKPGSGWLIGPSILHAPGSLCTYEPQWGSDVFGMYQSLVEGREVPWALLVKDMPKNKHKDLDFIVEQLDWEANVDPYFKQNHYLEPQIAEGSEKGDFVDKWIVFGKVRGEQLFTAKELTVKPGAKATIKDNGAYGLICVQGEGQMNAMRLSSPKMIGFHELTEDEVFCTEDTAKAGVTFENTSSTEPLVVLRYFGPEVNPDAPDIKYKGNVKL
;
A
#
# COMPACT_ATOMS: atom_id res chain seq x y z
N MET A 1 -26.42 -0.63 23.86
CA MET A 1 -25.39 -1.57 24.40
C MET A 1 -24.04 -0.96 24.10
N LYS A 2 -23.16 -0.75 25.10
CA LYS A 2 -21.78 -0.38 24.85
C LYS A 2 -21.10 -1.63 24.27
N SER A 3 -20.78 -1.61 22.97
CA SER A 3 -19.91 -2.63 22.38
C SER A 3 -18.58 -2.54 23.13
N THR A 4 -18.21 -3.57 23.86
CA THR A 4 -16.88 -3.71 24.45
C THR A 4 -15.92 -3.93 23.28
N LYS A 5 -15.18 -2.88 22.93
CA LYS A 5 -14.16 -2.96 21.87
C LYS A 5 -13.11 -4.00 22.25
N THR A 6 -12.84 -4.95 21.39
CA THR A 6 -11.81 -5.98 21.61
C THR A 6 -10.42 -5.35 21.54
N ASN A 7 -9.62 -5.56 22.59
CA ASN A 7 -8.23 -5.10 22.65
C ASN A 7 -7.30 -6.18 22.08
N VAL A 8 -6.70 -5.91 20.92
CA VAL A 8 -5.82 -6.86 20.20
C VAL A 8 -4.59 -7.25 21.04
N LYS A 9 -4.12 -6.39 21.95
CA LYS A 9 -3.00 -6.69 22.84
C LYS A 9 -3.31 -7.78 23.86
N GLU A 10 -4.58 -7.96 24.20
CA GLU A 10 -5.03 -8.99 25.16
C GLU A 10 -5.22 -10.36 24.49
N LEU A 11 -5.21 -10.43 23.17
CA LEU A 11 -5.31 -11.68 22.44
C LEU A 11 -4.02 -12.50 22.60
N LYS A 12 -4.18 -13.79 22.89
CA LYS A 12 -3.05 -14.70 22.94
C LYS A 12 -2.43 -14.88 21.55
N THR A 13 -1.14 -14.62 21.42
CA THR A 13 -0.41 -14.92 20.17
C THR A 13 -0.12 -16.43 20.11
N GLU A 14 -0.67 -17.10 19.10
CA GLU A 14 -0.47 -18.53 18.87
C GLU A 14 0.67 -18.75 17.89
N THR A 15 1.65 -19.56 18.30
CA THR A 15 2.84 -19.87 17.50
C THR A 15 3.05 -21.38 17.31
N LYS A 16 2.31 -22.23 18.05
CA LYS A 16 2.47 -23.69 18.01
C LYS A 16 1.36 -24.39 17.24
N ASN A 17 0.14 -23.85 17.31
CA ASN A 17 -1.05 -24.42 16.67
C ASN A 17 -1.64 -23.48 15.63
N VAL A 18 -0.77 -22.80 14.86
CA VAL A 18 -1.16 -21.81 13.85
C VAL A 18 -2.13 -22.41 12.85
N ARG A 19 -1.83 -23.61 12.32
CA ARG A 19 -2.71 -24.32 11.38
C ARG A 19 -4.14 -24.42 11.89
N LYS A 20 -4.32 -24.97 13.09
CA LYS A 20 -5.67 -25.12 13.69
C LYS A 20 -6.35 -23.77 13.90
N THR A 21 -5.63 -22.78 14.42
CA THR A 21 -6.17 -21.42 14.61
C THR A 21 -6.70 -20.83 13.31
N VAL A 22 -5.98 -21.02 12.20
CA VAL A 22 -6.37 -20.51 10.89
C VAL A 22 -7.52 -21.32 10.29
N GLU A 23 -7.53 -22.64 10.43
CA GLU A 23 -8.63 -23.50 10.02
C GLU A 23 -9.94 -23.11 10.75
N ASP A 24 -9.89 -22.92 12.07
CA ASP A 24 -11.02 -22.45 12.88
C ASP A 24 -11.50 -21.04 12.42
N ALA A 25 -10.56 -20.12 12.09
CA ALA A 25 -10.91 -18.80 11.58
C ALA A 25 -11.56 -18.83 10.18
N LEU A 26 -11.05 -19.69 9.29
CA LEU A 26 -11.60 -19.89 7.94
C LEU A 26 -13.00 -20.51 7.99
N GLU A 27 -13.22 -21.50 8.86
CA GLU A 27 -14.53 -22.12 9.07
C GLU A 27 -15.53 -21.09 9.58
N ALA A 28 -15.17 -20.36 10.65
CA ALA A 28 -16.04 -19.33 11.25
C ALA A 28 -16.33 -18.17 10.29
N GLY A 29 -15.36 -17.79 9.44
CA GLY A 29 -15.48 -16.70 8.47
C GLY A 29 -15.99 -17.13 7.09
N GLY A 30 -16.22 -18.44 6.84
CA GLY A 30 -16.61 -18.94 5.52
C GLY A 30 -15.56 -18.61 4.43
N GLY A 31 -14.28 -18.82 4.75
CA GLY A 31 -13.14 -18.51 3.88
C GLY A 31 -12.67 -17.04 3.94
N LEU A 32 -13.21 -16.26 4.86
CA LEU A 32 -12.77 -14.89 5.15
C LEU A 32 -11.98 -14.85 6.47
N LEU A 33 -10.88 -14.11 6.50
CA LEU A 33 -10.06 -13.92 7.69
C LEU A 33 -10.18 -12.46 8.17
N ARG A 34 -10.63 -12.24 9.40
CA ARG A 34 -10.59 -10.93 10.06
C ARG A 34 -9.15 -10.58 10.38
N LEU A 35 -8.71 -9.37 9.99
CA LEU A 35 -7.38 -8.87 10.32
C LEU A 35 -7.45 -7.76 11.37
N ALA A 36 -6.42 -7.69 12.20
CA ALA A 36 -6.23 -6.59 13.13
C ALA A 36 -5.44 -5.46 12.47
N PRO A 37 -5.71 -4.17 12.81
CA PRO A 37 -4.94 -3.05 12.29
C PRO A 37 -3.44 -3.20 12.53
N CYS A 38 -2.64 -3.04 11.47
CA CYS A 38 -1.19 -3.06 11.50
C CYS A 38 -0.66 -1.64 11.31
N TRP A 39 -0.13 -1.05 12.36
CA TRP A 39 0.37 0.32 12.38
C TRP A 39 1.89 0.35 12.20
N VAL A 40 2.39 1.28 11.39
CA VAL A 40 3.83 1.47 11.15
C VAL A 40 4.18 2.95 11.31
N PRO A 41 5.11 3.31 12.21
CA PRO A 41 5.61 4.67 12.34
C PRO A 41 6.76 4.93 11.38
N ARG A 42 6.98 6.19 11.00
CA ARG A 42 8.18 6.63 10.28
C ARG A 42 8.85 7.81 10.99
N SER A 43 10.11 7.65 11.36
CA SER A 43 10.86 8.66 12.13
C SER A 43 11.14 9.95 11.34
N PHE A 44 11.13 9.88 10.02
CA PHE A 44 11.47 10.99 9.13
C PHE A 44 10.23 11.75 8.60
N LEU A 45 9.00 11.38 9.03
CA LEU A 45 7.76 12.01 8.59
C LEU A 45 6.95 12.55 9.77
N GLN A 46 6.08 13.53 9.49
CA GLN A 46 5.04 13.97 10.42
C GLN A 46 3.73 13.29 10.05
N PRO A 47 3.08 12.57 11.00
CA PRO A 47 1.85 11.86 10.71
C PRO A 47 0.70 12.84 10.44
N GLY A 48 -0.13 12.48 9.46
CA GLY A 48 -1.44 13.08 9.24
C GLY A 48 -2.46 12.63 10.29
N LYS A 49 -3.73 12.92 10.05
CA LYS A 49 -4.84 12.57 10.95
C LYS A 49 -5.96 11.79 10.27
N ARG A 50 -5.75 11.39 8.99
CA ARG A 50 -6.79 10.76 8.16
C ARG A 50 -6.78 9.24 8.19
N LEU A 51 -5.80 8.61 8.87
CA LEU A 51 -5.81 7.17 9.16
C LEU A 51 -6.87 6.76 10.19
N LYS A 52 -7.61 7.74 10.73
CA LYS A 52 -8.64 7.55 11.77
C LYS A 52 -8.09 7.02 13.10
N LEU A 53 -6.77 7.00 13.29
CA LEU A 53 -6.14 6.69 14.58
C LEU A 53 -6.47 7.79 15.60
N ASP A 54 -6.78 7.41 16.83
CA ASP A 54 -7.01 8.35 17.91
C ASP A 54 -5.78 9.27 18.07
N PRO A 55 -5.93 10.61 18.03
CA PRO A 55 -4.80 11.54 18.10
C PRO A 55 -3.86 11.33 19.28
N LYS A 56 -4.35 10.81 20.41
CA LYS A 56 -3.51 10.48 21.58
C LYS A 56 -2.55 9.31 21.32
N ASP A 57 -2.85 8.48 20.33
CA ASP A 57 -2.11 7.26 19.99
C ASP A 57 -1.11 7.47 18.83
N LEU A 58 -1.04 8.68 18.23
CA LEU A 58 -0.17 8.97 17.09
C LEU A 58 1.32 8.62 17.33
N TYR A 59 1.77 8.66 18.58
CA TYR A 59 3.14 8.33 18.98
C TYR A 59 3.20 7.12 19.91
N ALA A 60 2.29 6.17 19.75
CA ALA A 60 2.19 4.98 20.63
C ALA A 60 3.44 4.09 20.63
N PHE A 61 4.27 4.13 19.58
CA PHE A 61 5.57 3.44 19.53
C PHE A 61 6.69 4.19 20.24
N GLY A 62 6.46 5.43 20.70
CA GLY A 62 7.45 6.32 21.31
C GLY A 62 7.95 7.42 20.36
N LEU A 63 8.31 8.57 20.92
CA LEU A 63 8.71 9.75 20.15
C LEU A 63 9.92 9.51 19.25
N ASN A 64 10.88 8.70 19.72
CA ASN A 64 12.09 8.35 18.95
C ASN A 64 11.81 7.45 17.74
N ARG A 65 10.62 6.82 17.66
CA ARG A 65 10.20 5.99 16.55
C ARG A 65 9.46 6.80 15.47
N GLY A 66 9.12 8.05 15.76
CA GLY A 66 8.27 8.90 14.93
C GLY A 66 6.78 8.66 15.16
N GLY A 67 5.97 9.40 14.44
CA GLY A 67 4.52 9.23 14.45
C GLY A 67 4.04 8.10 13.58
N ILE A 68 2.86 7.58 13.89
CA ILE A 68 2.18 6.57 13.06
C ILE A 68 1.55 7.30 11.87
N ASP A 69 2.13 7.11 10.72
CA ASP A 69 1.71 7.69 9.44
C ASP A 69 1.31 6.62 8.42
N GLU A 70 1.50 5.32 8.73
CA GLU A 70 1.10 4.23 7.87
C GLU A 70 0.20 3.21 8.60
N ARG A 71 -0.79 2.67 7.87
CA ARG A 71 -1.55 1.47 8.25
C ARG A 71 -1.45 0.45 7.12
N TRP A 72 -0.86 -0.70 7.40
CA TRP A 72 -0.63 -1.77 6.43
C TRP A 72 -1.76 -2.79 6.45
N PHE A 73 -2.15 -3.27 5.28
CA PHE A 73 -3.27 -4.20 5.10
C PHE A 73 -2.81 -5.52 4.54
N ALA A 74 -3.22 -6.60 5.21
CA ALA A 74 -2.92 -7.99 4.85
C ALA A 74 -1.44 -8.19 4.50
N SER A 75 -0.55 -7.57 5.27
CA SER A 75 0.88 -7.61 5.04
C SER A 75 1.52 -8.87 5.66
N THR A 76 2.37 -9.50 4.86
CA THR A 76 3.32 -10.56 5.30
C THR A 76 4.76 -10.05 5.25
N THR A 77 4.96 -8.74 5.06
CA THR A 77 6.27 -8.08 4.92
C THR A 77 6.63 -7.33 6.20
N PRO A 78 7.79 -7.59 6.81
CA PRO A 78 8.28 -6.80 7.93
C PRO A 78 8.63 -5.37 7.50
N ALA A 79 8.28 -4.38 8.32
CA ALA A 79 8.67 -2.99 8.08
C ALA A 79 10.21 -2.82 8.25
N ALA A 80 10.84 -2.05 7.37
CA ALA A 80 12.29 -1.80 7.41
C ALA A 80 12.63 -0.56 8.24
N ASN A 81 12.19 -0.54 9.49
CA ASN A 81 12.49 0.52 10.46
C ASN A 81 13.64 0.12 11.40
N ASP A 82 14.43 1.11 11.81
CA ASP A 82 15.41 0.91 12.88
C ASP A 82 14.68 0.68 14.22
N ASN A 83 15.25 -0.22 15.06
CA ASN A 83 14.71 -0.57 16.37
C ASN A 83 13.22 -1.03 16.35
N ARG A 84 12.77 -1.63 15.26
CA ARG A 84 11.41 -2.18 15.13
C ARG A 84 11.18 -3.37 16.06
N THR A 85 9.91 -3.64 16.40
CA THR A 85 9.53 -4.94 16.96
C THR A 85 9.61 -6.02 15.89
N PRO A 86 9.79 -7.31 16.27
CA PRO A 86 9.90 -8.40 15.28
C PRO A 86 8.71 -8.53 14.33
N ASP A 87 7.51 -8.17 14.81
CA ASP A 87 6.22 -8.28 14.13
C ASP A 87 5.73 -6.98 13.48
N GLU A 88 6.51 -5.90 13.54
CA GLU A 88 6.14 -4.63 12.93
C GLU A 88 6.02 -4.76 11.40
N GLY A 89 4.87 -4.35 10.88
CA GLY A 89 4.51 -4.51 9.46
C GLY A 89 3.77 -5.81 9.15
N LEU A 90 3.68 -6.78 10.09
CA LEU A 90 2.94 -8.02 9.88
C LEU A 90 1.48 -7.89 10.33
N SER A 91 0.54 -8.21 9.45
CA SER A 91 -0.88 -8.28 9.79
C SER A 91 -1.19 -9.53 10.62
N TYR A 92 -2.07 -9.40 11.59
CA TYR A 92 -2.54 -10.50 12.43
C TYR A 92 -3.93 -10.97 12.01
N VAL A 93 -4.07 -12.27 11.79
CA VAL A 93 -5.35 -12.98 11.72
C VAL A 93 -5.90 -13.14 13.14
N VAL A 94 -7.17 -12.82 13.33
CA VAL A 94 -7.86 -12.93 14.63
C VAL A 94 -8.89 -14.06 14.58
N ALA A 95 -8.78 -14.99 15.54
CA ALA A 95 -9.68 -16.13 15.72
C ALA A 95 -10.14 -16.20 17.19
N GLY A 96 -11.34 -15.69 17.48
CA GLY A 96 -11.84 -15.61 18.84
C GLY A 96 -10.93 -14.79 19.76
N ASN A 97 -10.29 -15.45 20.75
CA ASN A 97 -9.38 -14.83 21.71
C ASN A 97 -7.89 -15.07 21.41
N VAL A 98 -7.57 -15.59 20.22
CA VAL A 98 -6.19 -15.83 19.76
C VAL A 98 -5.91 -15.09 18.48
N ARG A 99 -4.63 -14.87 18.19
CA ARG A 99 -4.14 -14.29 16.94
C ARG A 99 -2.87 -14.99 16.47
N CYS A 100 -2.64 -15.02 15.17
CA CYS A 100 -1.36 -15.40 14.57
C CYS A 100 -1.04 -14.45 13.41
N THR A 101 0.20 -14.38 12.96
CA THR A 101 0.50 -13.54 11.81
C THR A 101 -0.09 -14.13 10.53
N LEU A 102 -0.50 -13.28 9.58
CA LEU A 102 -0.91 -13.73 8.25
C LEU A 102 0.25 -14.43 7.53
N ALA A 103 1.50 -14.04 7.81
CA ALA A 103 2.70 -14.70 7.29
C ALA A 103 2.76 -16.16 7.74
N ASP A 104 2.58 -16.45 9.05
CA ASP A 104 2.55 -17.81 9.58
C ASP A 104 1.35 -18.59 9.04
N ALA A 105 0.18 -17.96 8.95
CA ALA A 105 -1.02 -18.54 8.35
C ALA A 105 -0.77 -19.02 6.90
N VAL A 106 -0.15 -18.17 6.09
CA VAL A 106 0.20 -18.50 4.70
C VAL A 106 1.28 -19.58 4.64
N GLN A 107 2.25 -19.62 5.56
CA GLN A 107 3.22 -20.72 5.59
C GLN A 107 2.57 -22.07 5.89
N GLU A 108 1.56 -22.10 6.76
CA GLU A 108 0.86 -23.33 7.17
C GLU A 108 -0.19 -23.81 6.15
N LEU A 109 -0.92 -22.88 5.51
CA LEU A 109 -2.08 -23.19 4.67
C LEU A 109 -2.02 -22.46 3.31
N GLY A 110 -0.83 -22.23 2.77
CA GLY A 110 -0.59 -21.39 1.60
C GLY A 110 -1.54 -21.62 0.43
N GLU A 111 -1.68 -22.85 -0.07
CA GLU A 111 -2.58 -23.14 -1.20
C GLU A 111 -4.05 -22.83 -0.87
N ALA A 112 -4.49 -23.08 0.36
CA ALA A 112 -5.88 -22.84 0.78
C ALA A 112 -6.20 -21.34 0.97
N ILE A 113 -5.19 -20.53 1.30
CA ILE A 113 -5.38 -19.09 1.55
C ILE A 113 -5.19 -18.27 0.27
N ILE A 114 -4.01 -18.38 -0.36
CA ILE A 114 -3.60 -17.51 -1.46
C ILE A 114 -3.71 -18.16 -2.84
N GLY A 115 -4.18 -19.41 -2.90
CA GLY A 115 -4.32 -20.18 -4.12
C GLY A 115 -3.02 -20.84 -4.58
N LYS A 116 -3.21 -21.90 -5.36
CA LYS A 116 -2.14 -22.79 -5.82
C LYS A 116 -1.09 -22.09 -6.67
N SER A 117 -1.52 -21.18 -7.55
CA SER A 117 -0.63 -20.50 -8.50
C SER A 117 0.36 -19.60 -7.75
N ILE A 118 -0.13 -18.71 -6.91
CA ILE A 118 0.70 -17.79 -6.11
C ILE A 118 1.58 -18.58 -5.14
N TRP A 119 1.02 -19.55 -4.41
CA TRP A 119 1.79 -20.36 -3.47
C TRP A 119 2.94 -21.12 -4.13
N ARG A 120 2.70 -21.74 -5.28
CA ARG A 120 3.77 -22.47 -5.99
C ARG A 120 4.90 -21.58 -6.45
N LYS A 121 4.57 -20.38 -6.97
CA LYS A 121 5.54 -19.45 -7.54
C LYS A 121 6.31 -18.69 -6.46
N TYR A 122 5.64 -18.22 -5.42
CA TYR A 122 6.23 -17.25 -4.48
C TYR A 122 6.45 -17.80 -3.08
N LYS A 123 5.75 -18.87 -2.66
CA LYS A 123 5.81 -19.45 -1.31
C LYS A 123 5.48 -18.45 -0.18
N LYS A 124 4.83 -17.36 -0.52
CA LYS A 124 4.37 -16.28 0.37
C LYS A 124 3.24 -15.51 -0.31
N TRP A 125 2.55 -14.66 0.43
CA TRP A 125 1.72 -13.59 -0.15
C TRP A 125 2.66 -12.45 -0.57
N PRO A 126 2.86 -12.19 -1.88
CA PRO A 126 3.96 -11.36 -2.34
C PRO A 126 3.65 -9.87 -2.41
N VAL A 127 2.44 -9.46 -2.04
CA VAL A 127 1.95 -8.08 -2.14
C VAL A 127 1.28 -7.66 -0.85
N TYR A 128 1.18 -6.37 -0.61
CA TYR A 128 0.31 -5.79 0.40
C TYR A 128 -0.17 -4.41 -0.06
N SER A 129 -1.10 -3.84 0.65
CA SER A 129 -1.44 -2.43 0.49
C SER A 129 -1.32 -1.71 1.81
N LYS A 130 -1.27 -0.39 1.76
CA LYS A 130 -1.28 0.44 2.96
C LYS A 130 -2.02 1.74 2.71
N PHE A 131 -2.45 2.38 3.78
CA PHE A 131 -2.60 3.82 3.77
C PHE A 131 -1.35 4.46 4.33
N PHE A 132 -0.90 5.54 3.71
CA PHE A 132 -0.04 6.48 4.36
C PHE A 132 -0.66 7.89 4.35
N ASP A 133 -0.41 8.64 5.41
CA ASP A 133 -0.98 9.97 5.62
C ASP A 133 -0.01 10.88 6.36
N ASN A 134 0.54 11.83 5.62
CA ASN A 134 1.56 12.76 6.10
C ASN A 134 1.04 14.19 6.13
N MET A 135 1.56 15.00 7.03
CA MET A 135 1.24 16.43 7.09
C MET A 135 1.78 17.20 5.89
N GLY A 136 2.89 16.74 5.31
CA GLY A 136 3.54 17.30 4.14
C GLY A 136 4.04 16.22 3.18
N PRO A 137 4.86 16.57 2.17
CA PRO A 137 5.41 15.64 1.23
C PRO A 137 6.43 14.68 1.90
N ILE A 138 6.54 13.49 1.34
CA ILE A 138 7.64 12.56 1.62
C ILE A 138 8.89 13.05 0.86
N PRO A 139 10.12 12.80 1.37
CA PRO A 139 11.34 13.11 0.61
C PRO A 139 11.30 12.49 -0.79
N HIS A 140 11.81 13.21 -1.79
CA HIS A 140 11.92 12.70 -3.15
C HIS A 140 12.82 11.47 -3.16
N HIS A 141 12.28 10.32 -3.56
CA HIS A 141 12.92 9.02 -3.41
C HIS A 141 12.61 8.10 -4.59
N MET A 142 13.28 6.97 -4.63
CA MET A 142 12.96 5.88 -5.55
C MET A 142 13.01 4.56 -4.81
N HIS A 143 12.43 3.54 -5.40
CA HIS A 143 12.55 2.15 -4.95
C HIS A 143 13.41 1.35 -5.90
N GLN A 144 14.25 0.48 -5.35
CA GLN A 144 15.15 -0.36 -6.13
C GLN A 144 14.38 -1.34 -7.03
N SER A 145 14.91 -1.59 -8.22
CA SER A 145 14.47 -2.67 -9.09
C SER A 145 14.83 -4.03 -8.48
N LYS A 146 14.28 -5.10 -9.06
CA LYS A 146 14.61 -6.48 -8.65
C LYS A 146 16.11 -6.76 -8.69
N GLU A 147 16.78 -6.31 -9.74
CA GLU A 147 18.21 -6.48 -9.95
C GLU A 147 19.04 -5.69 -8.93
N GLN A 148 18.65 -4.45 -8.68
CA GLN A 148 19.30 -3.56 -7.71
C GLN A 148 19.16 -4.09 -6.27
N ALA A 149 17.93 -4.43 -5.87
CA ALA A 149 17.64 -4.96 -4.53
C ALA A 149 18.33 -6.31 -4.28
N ALA A 150 18.49 -7.14 -5.31
CA ALA A 150 19.23 -8.41 -5.20
C ALA A 150 20.70 -8.23 -4.78
N LEU A 151 21.32 -7.09 -5.09
CA LEU A 151 22.69 -6.77 -4.64
C LEU A 151 22.81 -6.72 -3.11
N VAL A 152 21.71 -6.44 -2.41
CA VAL A 152 21.63 -6.41 -0.95
C VAL A 152 20.73 -7.50 -0.38
N LYS A 153 20.41 -8.54 -1.19
CA LYS A 153 19.58 -9.70 -0.83
C LYS A 153 18.15 -9.32 -0.42
N GLN A 154 17.59 -8.32 -1.10
CA GLN A 154 16.22 -7.88 -0.95
C GLN A 154 15.45 -8.02 -2.27
N GLU A 155 14.15 -7.74 -2.23
CA GLU A 155 13.28 -7.69 -3.41
C GLU A 155 13.06 -6.25 -3.83
N GLY A 156 12.89 -6.01 -5.13
CA GLY A 156 12.52 -4.70 -5.66
C GLY A 156 11.11 -4.29 -5.23
N LYS A 157 10.81 -2.99 -5.32
CA LYS A 157 9.52 -2.45 -4.88
C LYS A 157 8.85 -1.61 -5.97
N PRO A 158 8.17 -2.22 -6.94
CA PRO A 158 7.16 -1.53 -7.72
C PRO A 158 5.94 -1.23 -6.84
N GLU A 159 5.33 -0.07 -7.06
CA GLU A 159 4.18 0.40 -6.28
C GLU A 159 3.17 1.17 -7.12
N SER A 160 2.06 1.50 -6.51
CA SER A 160 1.00 2.31 -7.11
C SER A 160 0.31 3.15 -6.07
N TYR A 161 -0.32 4.23 -6.51
CA TYR A 161 -1.10 5.12 -5.66
C TYR A 161 -2.54 5.19 -6.12
N TYR A 162 -3.44 5.27 -5.16
CA TYR A 162 -4.81 5.71 -5.33
C TYR A 162 -5.16 6.68 -4.19
N PHE A 163 -5.88 7.74 -4.50
CA PHE A 163 -6.26 8.76 -3.52
C PHE A 163 -7.76 8.65 -3.22
N PRO A 164 -8.17 7.82 -2.24
CA PRO A 164 -9.58 7.57 -1.97
C PRO A 164 -10.27 8.86 -1.51
N PRO A 165 -11.38 9.26 -2.17
CA PRO A 165 -12.13 10.47 -1.79
C PRO A 165 -12.60 10.45 -0.33
N GLN A 166 -12.90 9.26 0.20
CA GLN A 166 -13.38 9.05 1.56
C GLN A 166 -12.38 9.51 2.64
N HIS A 167 -11.08 9.48 2.34
CA HIS A 167 -10.01 9.95 3.21
C HIS A 167 -9.52 11.36 2.85
N ASN A 168 -9.89 11.88 1.70
CA ASN A 168 -9.40 13.15 1.15
C ASN A 168 -10.51 14.20 0.96
N ASN A 169 -11.56 14.12 1.75
CA ASN A 169 -12.69 15.06 1.75
C ASN A 169 -12.43 16.35 2.55
N VAL A 170 -11.28 16.44 3.22
CA VAL A 170 -10.81 17.64 3.93
C VAL A 170 -9.58 18.21 3.26
N GLY A 171 -9.32 19.50 3.47
CA GLY A 171 -8.14 20.16 2.95
C GLY A 171 -6.83 19.51 3.43
N ASN A 172 -5.82 19.62 2.63
CA ASN A 172 -4.45 19.18 2.92
C ASN A 172 -3.47 20.31 2.61
N ASN A 173 -2.25 20.21 3.16
CA ASN A 173 -1.28 21.29 3.07
C ASN A 173 -0.55 21.31 1.72
N PHE A 174 -0.44 20.14 1.05
CA PHE A 174 0.39 20.01 -0.14
C PHE A 174 -0.25 19.01 -1.13
N PRO A 175 -1.26 19.44 -1.92
CA PRO A 175 -1.99 18.56 -2.83
C PRO A 175 -1.22 18.34 -4.16
N TYR A 176 0.09 18.25 -4.10
CA TYR A 176 0.97 18.03 -5.24
C TYR A 176 1.85 16.82 -4.99
N THR A 177 2.34 16.23 -6.06
CA THR A 177 3.41 15.24 -6.04
C THR A 177 4.50 15.68 -7.01
N PHE A 178 5.73 15.30 -6.72
CA PHE A 178 6.83 15.36 -7.66
C PHE A 178 7.10 13.95 -8.18
N MET A 179 7.18 13.78 -9.48
CA MET A 179 7.41 12.49 -10.10
C MET A 179 8.30 12.64 -11.33
N GLY A 180 9.29 11.77 -11.45
CA GLY A 180 10.27 11.82 -12.51
C GLY A 180 11.09 13.10 -12.49
N LEU A 181 11.77 13.34 -13.60
CA LEU A 181 12.60 14.51 -13.83
C LEU A 181 12.06 15.29 -15.03
N THR A 182 12.32 16.58 -15.07
CA THR A 182 12.00 17.41 -16.24
C THR A 182 12.73 16.86 -17.48
N PRO A 183 12.03 16.69 -18.62
CA PRO A 183 12.66 16.22 -19.86
C PRO A 183 13.88 17.06 -20.23
N GLY A 184 15.00 16.38 -20.52
CA GLY A 184 16.29 17.01 -20.77
C GLY A 184 17.19 17.14 -19.53
N THR A 185 16.72 16.80 -18.34
CA THR A 185 17.59 16.68 -17.15
C THR A 185 18.69 15.64 -17.40
N THR A 186 19.91 15.99 -17.03
CA THR A 186 21.10 15.16 -17.25
C THR A 186 21.59 14.48 -15.98
N LYS A 187 22.32 13.37 -16.13
CA LYS A 187 23.01 12.69 -15.03
C LYS A 187 23.94 13.64 -14.25
N ALA A 188 24.60 14.54 -14.92
CA ALA A 188 25.50 15.53 -14.30
C ALA A 188 24.74 16.49 -13.37
N GLN A 189 23.52 16.90 -13.73
CA GLN A 189 22.70 17.74 -12.87
C GLN A 189 22.24 17.00 -11.62
N VAL A 190 21.76 15.75 -11.74
CA VAL A 190 21.39 14.94 -10.57
C VAL A 190 22.62 14.61 -9.71
N ARG A 191 23.79 14.30 -10.32
CA ARG A 191 25.03 14.12 -9.60
C ARG A 191 25.38 15.36 -8.76
N LYS A 192 25.20 16.55 -9.32
CA LYS A 192 25.46 17.81 -8.63
C LYS A 192 24.58 18.00 -7.39
N THR A 193 23.29 17.60 -7.44
CA THR A 193 22.43 17.64 -6.24
C THR A 193 22.95 16.72 -5.12
N LEU A 194 23.54 15.57 -5.47
CA LEU A 194 24.14 14.68 -4.48
C LEU A 194 25.44 15.25 -3.88
N GLU A 195 26.25 15.95 -4.67
CA GLU A 195 27.44 16.67 -4.18
C GLU A 195 27.08 17.80 -3.21
N ASP A 196 25.92 18.40 -3.40
CA ASP A 196 25.41 19.51 -2.58
C ASP A 196 24.62 19.05 -1.34
N TRP A 197 24.57 17.76 -1.04
CA TRP A 197 23.77 17.16 0.02
C TRP A 197 23.83 17.88 1.37
N ASN A 198 25.01 18.29 1.79
CA ASN A 198 25.25 18.93 3.09
C ASN A 198 25.13 20.46 3.07
N LYS A 199 24.57 21.04 1.99
CA LYS A 199 24.41 22.50 1.84
C LYS A 199 22.98 23.01 2.15
N GLY A 200 22.17 22.19 2.80
CA GLY A 200 20.73 22.43 3.02
C GLY A 200 19.90 21.69 1.97
N ASP A 201 18.96 22.38 1.30
CA ASP A 201 18.21 21.78 0.18
C ASP A 201 19.16 21.54 -0.99
N ASN A 202 19.24 20.29 -1.44
CA ASN A 202 20.12 19.92 -2.54
C ASN A 202 19.53 20.22 -3.94
N GLY A 203 18.32 20.76 -4.00
CA GLY A 203 17.67 21.22 -5.24
C GLY A 203 17.19 20.11 -6.17
N ILE A 204 17.03 18.87 -5.71
CA ILE A 204 16.55 17.77 -6.56
C ILE A 204 15.12 18.03 -7.08
N LEU A 205 14.27 18.71 -6.30
CA LEU A 205 12.92 19.03 -6.73
C LEU A 205 12.87 20.07 -7.86
N ASP A 206 13.89 20.92 -8.01
CA ASP A 206 13.99 21.87 -9.12
C ASP A 206 14.20 21.16 -10.46
N LEU A 207 14.66 19.91 -10.42
CA LEU A 207 14.86 19.07 -11.59
C LEU A 207 13.63 18.19 -11.88
N SER A 208 12.61 18.20 -11.04
CA SER A 208 11.48 17.25 -11.05
C SER A 208 10.21 17.89 -11.61
N GLN A 209 9.30 17.06 -12.13
CA GLN A 209 7.99 17.51 -12.57
C GLN A 209 7.00 17.49 -11.38
N ALA A 210 6.22 18.57 -11.24
CA ALA A 210 5.17 18.69 -10.23
C ALA A 210 3.79 18.41 -10.83
N PHE A 211 3.00 17.58 -10.17
CA PHE A 211 1.64 17.26 -10.57
C PHE A 211 0.66 17.52 -9.43
N ARG A 212 -0.45 18.19 -9.75
CA ARG A 212 -1.55 18.33 -8.79
C ARG A 212 -2.28 17.01 -8.64
N LEU A 213 -2.43 16.55 -7.39
CA LEU A 213 -3.15 15.33 -7.05
C LEU A 213 -4.67 15.55 -7.15
N LYS A 214 -5.38 14.52 -7.59
CA LYS A 214 -6.84 14.50 -7.72
C LYS A 214 -7.40 13.32 -6.90
N PRO A 215 -8.22 13.55 -5.85
CA PRO A 215 -8.94 12.48 -5.20
C PRO A 215 -9.75 11.66 -6.20
N GLY A 216 -9.79 10.33 -6.03
CA GLY A 216 -10.43 9.41 -6.96
C GLY A 216 -9.59 9.07 -8.19
N SER A 217 -8.29 9.39 -8.19
CA SER A 217 -7.35 8.99 -9.25
C SER A 217 -6.15 8.25 -8.69
N GLY A 218 -5.36 7.62 -9.55
CA GLY A 218 -4.19 6.85 -9.18
C GLY A 218 -2.97 7.07 -10.06
N TRP A 219 -1.88 6.41 -9.69
CA TRP A 219 -0.61 6.40 -10.42
C TRP A 219 0.03 5.01 -10.31
N LEU A 220 0.64 4.52 -11.39
CA LEU A 220 1.51 3.34 -11.35
C LEU A 220 2.96 3.81 -11.39
N ILE A 221 3.75 3.39 -10.40
CA ILE A 221 5.15 3.80 -10.25
C ILE A 221 6.06 2.59 -10.42
N GLY A 222 6.84 2.60 -11.48
CA GLY A 222 7.88 1.61 -11.71
C GLY A 222 9.05 1.78 -10.72
N PRO A 223 9.85 0.74 -10.52
CA PRO A 223 11.09 0.86 -9.74
C PRO A 223 12.07 1.83 -10.41
N SER A 224 12.99 2.38 -9.62
CA SER A 224 14.03 3.32 -10.09
C SER A 224 13.49 4.65 -10.63
N ILE A 225 12.23 4.96 -10.36
CA ILE A 225 11.59 6.24 -10.73
C ILE A 225 11.53 7.13 -9.50
N LEU A 226 12.04 8.35 -9.62
CA LEU A 226 11.97 9.36 -8.56
C LEU A 226 10.54 9.84 -8.36
N HIS A 227 10.10 9.90 -7.11
CA HIS A 227 8.78 10.37 -6.73
C HIS A 227 8.75 10.89 -5.30
N ALA A 228 7.85 11.83 -5.03
CA ALA A 228 7.62 12.42 -3.72
C ALA A 228 6.12 12.60 -3.54
N PRO A 229 5.39 11.60 -3.02
CA PRO A 229 3.98 11.72 -2.74
C PRO A 229 3.71 12.95 -1.87
N GLY A 230 2.65 13.69 -2.22
CA GLY A 230 2.22 14.85 -1.48
C GLY A 230 1.45 14.49 -0.20
N SER A 231 0.69 15.43 0.30
CA SER A 231 -0.04 15.29 1.57
C SER A 231 -1.46 14.71 1.44
N LEU A 232 -1.83 14.08 0.32
CA LEU A 232 -3.07 13.29 0.27
C LEU A 232 -2.88 11.97 1.01
N CYS A 233 -3.91 11.53 1.74
CA CYS A 233 -3.97 10.17 2.24
C CYS A 233 -4.00 9.21 1.05
N THR A 234 -3.03 8.33 0.97
CA THR A 234 -2.76 7.49 -0.18
C THR A 234 -3.01 6.03 0.15
N TYR A 235 -3.78 5.35 -0.69
CA TYR A 235 -3.87 3.90 -0.73
C TYR A 235 -2.81 3.37 -1.70
N GLU A 236 -1.91 2.53 -1.22
CA GLU A 236 -0.73 2.07 -1.94
C GLU A 236 -0.67 0.55 -2.03
N PRO A 237 -1.29 -0.07 -3.05
CA PRO A 237 -0.97 -1.45 -3.44
C PRO A 237 0.44 -1.53 -3.99
N GLN A 238 1.23 -2.49 -3.48
CA GLN A 238 2.65 -2.63 -3.81
C GLN A 238 3.16 -4.06 -3.70
N TRP A 239 4.36 -4.29 -4.25
CA TRP A 239 5.11 -5.50 -3.98
C TRP A 239 5.57 -5.57 -2.52
N GLY A 240 5.66 -6.77 -1.97
CA GLY A 240 6.01 -7.04 -0.57
C GLY A 240 7.49 -6.78 -0.25
N SER A 241 7.91 -5.54 -0.40
CA SER A 241 9.25 -5.03 -0.09
C SER A 241 9.18 -3.64 0.54
N ASP A 242 10.21 -3.24 1.27
CA ASP A 242 10.31 -1.91 1.91
C ASP A 242 11.68 -1.25 1.64
N VAL A 243 12.26 -1.51 0.45
CA VAL A 243 13.52 -0.91 -0.02
C VAL A 243 13.28 0.50 -0.55
N PHE A 244 14.21 1.41 -0.33
CA PHE A 244 14.18 2.78 -0.88
C PHE A 244 15.54 3.48 -0.88
N GLY A 245 15.66 4.56 -1.67
CA GLY A 245 16.75 5.53 -1.62
C GLY A 245 16.18 6.95 -1.66
N MET A 246 16.40 7.75 -0.60
CA MET A 246 15.96 9.14 -0.53
C MET A 246 16.95 10.05 -1.26
N TYR A 247 16.52 10.77 -2.30
CA TYR A 247 17.36 11.66 -3.11
C TYR A 247 17.27 13.14 -2.71
N GLN A 248 16.38 13.49 -1.79
CA GLN A 248 16.21 14.85 -1.26
C GLN A 248 16.86 14.98 0.10
N SER A 249 17.69 16.02 0.29
CA SER A 249 18.45 16.23 1.53
C SER A 249 17.69 17.01 2.61
N LEU A 250 16.66 17.79 2.23
CA LEU A 250 15.87 18.61 3.14
C LEU A 250 14.39 18.59 2.76
N VAL A 251 13.51 18.32 3.70
CA VAL A 251 12.05 18.34 3.52
C VAL A 251 11.40 19.10 4.65
N GLU A 252 10.70 20.19 4.32
CA GLU A 252 10.00 21.04 5.31
C GLU A 252 10.87 21.42 6.53
N GLY A 253 12.11 21.81 6.28
CA GLY A 253 13.07 22.19 7.33
C GLY A 253 13.68 21.01 8.10
N ARG A 254 13.41 19.78 7.71
CA ARG A 254 14.00 18.57 8.31
C ARG A 254 15.07 17.99 7.41
N GLU A 255 16.26 17.76 7.95
CA GLU A 255 17.35 17.11 7.23
C GLU A 255 17.02 15.63 7.02
N VAL A 256 17.32 15.13 5.81
CA VAL A 256 17.26 13.73 5.45
C VAL A 256 18.69 13.17 5.53
N PRO A 257 18.98 12.23 6.42
CA PRO A 257 20.31 11.67 6.52
C PRO A 257 20.77 10.96 5.24
N TRP A 258 22.05 11.14 4.85
CA TRP A 258 22.67 10.40 3.73
C TRP A 258 22.47 8.88 3.83
N ALA A 259 22.41 8.36 5.05
CA ALA A 259 22.16 6.94 5.29
C ALA A 259 20.84 6.46 4.67
N LEU A 260 19.81 7.32 4.57
CA LEU A 260 18.53 6.97 3.94
C LEU A 260 18.60 6.95 2.40
N LEU A 261 19.56 7.66 1.79
CA LEU A 261 19.82 7.56 0.35
C LEU A 261 20.41 6.19 0.00
N VAL A 262 21.38 5.73 0.79
CA VAL A 262 22.21 4.56 0.46
C VAL A 262 21.85 3.30 1.24
N LYS A 263 20.79 3.33 2.04
CA LYS A 263 20.35 2.25 2.94
C LYS A 263 20.29 0.89 2.25
N ASP A 264 19.70 0.83 1.07
CA ASP A 264 19.47 -0.40 0.31
C ASP A 264 20.40 -0.51 -0.92
N MET A 265 21.65 -0.06 -0.74
CA MET A 265 22.74 -0.18 -1.72
C MET A 265 23.93 -0.95 -1.10
N PRO A 266 24.79 -1.58 -1.92
CA PRO A 266 26.00 -2.22 -1.42
C PRO A 266 26.90 -1.24 -0.66
N LYS A 267 27.40 -1.62 0.52
CA LYS A 267 28.18 -0.73 1.42
C LYS A 267 29.40 -0.09 0.75
N ASN A 268 30.07 -0.80 -0.15
CA ASN A 268 31.21 -0.27 -0.91
C ASN A 268 30.81 0.77 -1.98
N LYS A 269 29.48 0.97 -2.21
CA LYS A 269 28.92 1.94 -3.16
C LYS A 269 28.33 3.19 -2.51
N HIS A 270 28.31 3.27 -1.18
CA HIS A 270 27.70 4.39 -0.46
C HIS A 270 28.31 5.77 -0.72
N LYS A 271 29.51 5.84 -1.31
CA LYS A 271 30.21 7.08 -1.68
C LYS A 271 30.43 7.22 -3.20
N ASP A 272 29.95 6.25 -3.97
CA ASP A 272 30.08 6.23 -5.43
C ASP A 272 28.87 6.96 -6.05
N LEU A 273 29.03 8.28 -6.28
CA LEU A 273 27.95 9.11 -6.80
C LEU A 273 27.48 8.68 -8.19
N ASP A 274 28.40 8.18 -9.03
CA ASP A 274 28.04 7.69 -10.36
C ASP A 274 27.17 6.42 -10.24
N PHE A 275 27.52 5.51 -9.34
CA PHE A 275 26.69 4.34 -9.05
C PHE A 275 25.29 4.75 -8.54
N ILE A 276 25.21 5.74 -7.64
CA ILE A 276 23.93 6.23 -7.10
C ILE A 276 23.06 6.84 -8.20
N VAL A 277 23.64 7.65 -9.08
CA VAL A 277 22.95 8.26 -10.21
C VAL A 277 22.47 7.22 -11.22
N GLU A 278 23.24 6.16 -11.46
CA GLU A 278 22.87 5.04 -12.34
C GLU A 278 21.79 4.12 -11.76
N GLN A 279 21.40 4.28 -10.48
CA GLN A 279 20.23 3.57 -9.94
C GLN A 279 18.91 4.04 -10.54
N LEU A 280 18.87 5.23 -11.17
CA LEU A 280 17.65 5.76 -11.77
C LEU A 280 17.40 5.12 -13.15
N ASP A 281 16.14 4.80 -13.44
CA ASP A 281 15.71 4.52 -14.81
C ASP A 281 15.64 5.83 -15.58
N TRP A 282 16.68 6.11 -16.36
CA TRP A 282 16.84 7.41 -17.00
C TRP A 282 15.80 7.69 -18.08
N GLU A 283 15.39 6.67 -18.84
CA GLU A 283 14.36 6.87 -19.88
C GLU A 283 13.01 7.19 -19.23
N ALA A 284 12.64 6.45 -18.19
CA ALA A 284 11.38 6.64 -17.49
C ALA A 284 11.34 7.94 -16.67
N ASN A 285 12.46 8.32 -16.03
CA ASN A 285 12.50 9.55 -15.23
C ASN A 285 12.39 10.83 -16.07
N VAL A 286 12.98 10.91 -17.27
CA VAL A 286 12.93 12.09 -18.14
C VAL A 286 11.86 11.99 -19.24
N ASP A 287 10.90 11.09 -19.09
CA ASP A 287 9.84 10.87 -20.09
C ASP A 287 8.98 12.13 -20.28
N PRO A 288 8.92 12.70 -21.49
CA PRO A 288 8.04 13.84 -21.77
C PRO A 288 6.55 13.50 -21.69
N TYR A 289 6.21 12.23 -21.69
CA TYR A 289 4.85 11.72 -21.56
C TYR A 289 4.58 11.09 -20.18
N PHE A 290 5.37 11.46 -19.17
CA PHE A 290 5.31 10.86 -17.85
C PHE A 290 3.88 10.72 -17.30
N LYS A 291 3.09 11.79 -17.31
CA LYS A 291 1.70 11.74 -16.83
C LYS A 291 0.86 10.74 -17.62
N GLN A 292 0.97 10.69 -18.94
CA GLN A 292 0.18 9.78 -19.77
C GLN A 292 0.52 8.30 -19.52
N ASN A 293 1.77 8.02 -19.15
CA ASN A 293 2.29 6.68 -18.97
C ASN A 293 2.12 6.15 -17.54
N HIS A 294 1.87 7.03 -16.56
CA HIS A 294 1.79 6.67 -15.14
C HIS A 294 0.43 6.93 -14.49
N TYR A 295 -0.31 7.95 -14.95
CA TYR A 295 -1.58 8.36 -14.35
C TYR A 295 -2.68 7.35 -14.67
N LEU A 296 -3.42 6.96 -13.62
CA LEU A 296 -4.53 6.03 -13.71
C LEU A 296 -5.86 6.76 -13.43
N GLU A 297 -6.66 6.94 -14.48
CA GLU A 297 -8.07 7.28 -14.30
C GLU A 297 -8.84 5.98 -14.07
N PRO A 298 -9.63 5.85 -12.98
CA PRO A 298 -10.37 4.63 -12.69
C PRO A 298 -11.28 4.21 -13.83
N GLN A 299 -11.30 2.91 -14.12
CA GLN A 299 -12.10 2.33 -15.20
C GLN A 299 -13.14 1.38 -14.60
N ILE A 300 -14.38 1.49 -15.06
CA ILE A 300 -15.46 0.61 -14.60
C ILE A 300 -15.18 -0.81 -15.08
N ALA A 301 -15.26 -1.78 -14.18
CA ALA A 301 -15.17 -3.18 -14.55
C ALA A 301 -16.41 -3.59 -15.33
N GLU A 302 -16.23 -4.37 -16.40
CA GLU A 302 -17.29 -4.76 -17.31
C GLU A 302 -18.50 -5.38 -16.59
N GLY A 303 -19.68 -4.92 -16.91
CA GLY A 303 -20.94 -5.41 -16.34
C GLY A 303 -21.32 -4.87 -14.97
N SER A 304 -20.48 -4.03 -14.33
CA SER A 304 -20.72 -3.50 -12.97
C SER A 304 -21.49 -2.17 -12.92
N GLU A 305 -21.82 -1.57 -14.07
CA GLU A 305 -22.53 -0.27 -14.10
C GLU A 305 -24.06 -0.38 -13.93
N LYS A 306 -24.61 -1.58 -14.15
CA LYS A 306 -26.06 -1.79 -14.26
C LYS A 306 -26.58 -2.42 -12.98
N GLY A 307 -27.00 -1.61 -12.02
CA GLY A 307 -27.68 -2.16 -10.84
C GLY A 307 -27.31 -1.47 -9.53
N ASP A 308 -27.17 -2.27 -8.49
CA ASP A 308 -27.07 -1.83 -7.11
C ASP A 308 -25.62 -1.60 -6.65
N PHE A 309 -24.66 -1.78 -7.52
CA PHE A 309 -23.24 -1.57 -7.24
C PHE A 309 -22.49 -1.03 -8.44
N VAL A 310 -21.30 -0.49 -8.16
CA VAL A 310 -20.29 -0.13 -9.16
C VAL A 310 -18.93 -0.72 -8.70
N ASP A 311 -18.27 -1.44 -9.58
CA ASP A 311 -16.90 -1.94 -9.37
C ASP A 311 -15.95 -1.27 -10.36
N LYS A 312 -14.80 -0.74 -9.88
CA LYS A 312 -13.87 0.02 -10.69
C LYS A 312 -12.45 -0.50 -10.50
N TRP A 313 -11.72 -0.62 -11.57
CA TRP A 313 -10.26 -0.72 -11.53
C TRP A 313 -9.68 0.63 -11.10
N ILE A 314 -8.96 0.66 -9.99
CA ILE A 314 -8.30 1.86 -9.44
C ILE A 314 -6.78 1.77 -9.56
N VAL A 315 -6.22 0.54 -9.62
CA VAL A 315 -4.83 0.23 -9.93
C VAL A 315 -4.80 -0.90 -10.95
N PHE A 316 -4.10 -0.68 -12.05
CA PHE A 316 -3.99 -1.61 -13.17
C PHE A 316 -2.72 -1.30 -14.00
N GLY A 317 -2.43 -2.15 -14.98
CA GLY A 317 -1.25 -2.06 -15.84
C GLY A 317 -0.19 -3.10 -15.46
N LYS A 318 0.95 -3.02 -16.15
CA LYS A 318 2.08 -3.94 -16.00
C LYS A 318 3.35 -3.16 -15.72
N VAL A 319 4.22 -3.73 -14.89
CA VAL A 319 5.57 -3.22 -14.65
C VAL A 319 6.55 -4.21 -15.29
N ARG A 320 7.34 -3.75 -16.26
CA ARG A 320 8.27 -4.58 -17.05
C ARG A 320 7.58 -5.81 -17.69
N GLY A 321 6.33 -5.61 -18.15
CA GLY A 321 5.54 -6.64 -18.79
C GLY A 321 4.83 -7.62 -17.87
N GLU A 322 5.01 -7.53 -16.54
CA GLU A 322 4.37 -8.37 -15.53
C GLU A 322 3.25 -7.64 -14.82
N GLN A 323 2.09 -8.26 -14.65
CA GLN A 323 1.03 -7.76 -13.77
C GLN A 323 1.37 -8.19 -12.33
N LEU A 324 1.99 -7.29 -11.58
CA LEU A 324 2.48 -7.58 -10.23
C LEU A 324 1.41 -7.45 -9.16
N PHE A 325 0.47 -6.54 -9.36
CA PHE A 325 -0.70 -6.31 -8.51
C PHE A 325 -1.76 -5.54 -9.28
N THR A 326 -2.99 -5.58 -8.79
CA THR A 326 -4.11 -4.76 -9.27
C THR A 326 -4.96 -4.36 -8.07
N ALA A 327 -5.83 -3.35 -8.22
CA ALA A 327 -6.81 -3.03 -7.19
C ALA A 327 -8.14 -2.53 -7.79
N LYS A 328 -9.23 -2.78 -7.04
CA LYS A 328 -10.58 -2.35 -7.37
C LYS A 328 -11.23 -1.59 -6.21
N GLU A 329 -12.11 -0.66 -6.53
CA GLU A 329 -13.05 -0.01 -5.61
C GLU A 329 -14.46 -0.53 -5.91
N LEU A 330 -15.09 -1.18 -4.92
CA LEU A 330 -16.49 -1.58 -4.99
C LEU A 330 -17.33 -0.58 -4.18
N THR A 331 -18.35 -0.05 -4.80
CA THR A 331 -19.40 0.76 -4.15
C THR A 331 -20.72 0.05 -4.25
N VAL A 332 -21.35 -0.29 -3.10
CA VAL A 332 -22.68 -0.88 -3.01
C VAL A 332 -23.66 0.19 -2.52
N LYS A 333 -24.75 0.40 -3.26
CA LYS A 333 -25.76 1.42 -2.92
C LYS A 333 -26.43 1.17 -1.57
N PRO A 334 -26.98 2.19 -0.92
CA PRO A 334 -27.74 2.02 0.32
C PRO A 334 -28.85 0.97 0.19
N GLY A 335 -28.94 0.04 1.16
CA GLY A 335 -29.92 -1.03 1.19
C GLY A 335 -29.76 -2.13 0.14
N ALA A 336 -28.72 -2.06 -0.68
CA ALA A 336 -28.49 -3.00 -1.78
C ALA A 336 -27.60 -4.18 -1.36
N LYS A 337 -27.63 -5.22 -2.20
CA LYS A 337 -26.81 -6.42 -2.08
C LYS A 337 -26.17 -6.76 -3.43
N ALA A 338 -24.88 -7.07 -3.42
CA ALA A 338 -24.11 -7.46 -4.60
C ALA A 338 -23.27 -8.68 -4.35
N THR A 339 -23.30 -9.66 -5.24
CA THR A 339 -22.39 -10.82 -5.19
C THR A 339 -21.31 -10.64 -6.22
N ILE A 340 -20.06 -10.54 -5.77
CA ILE A 340 -18.88 -10.29 -6.59
C ILE A 340 -18.03 -11.54 -6.67
N LYS A 341 -17.65 -11.91 -7.88
CA LYS A 341 -16.65 -12.96 -8.14
C LYS A 341 -15.35 -12.31 -8.56
N ASP A 342 -14.28 -12.69 -7.90
CA ASP A 342 -12.92 -12.26 -8.23
C ASP A 342 -12.05 -13.48 -8.58
N ASN A 343 -11.00 -13.27 -9.37
CA ASN A 343 -10.20 -14.38 -9.93
C ASN A 343 -9.18 -14.97 -8.93
N GLY A 344 -8.97 -14.38 -7.78
CA GLY A 344 -8.04 -14.87 -6.78
C GLY A 344 -8.17 -14.21 -5.42
N ALA A 345 -7.34 -14.62 -4.48
CA ALA A 345 -7.28 -14.07 -3.14
C ALA A 345 -7.01 -12.55 -3.15
N TYR A 346 -7.55 -11.85 -2.14
CA TYR A 346 -7.35 -10.41 -2.00
C TYR A 346 -7.38 -9.94 -0.55
N GLY A 347 -6.64 -8.86 -0.27
CA GLY A 347 -6.83 -8.03 0.92
C GLY A 347 -7.90 -6.97 0.68
N LEU A 348 -8.71 -6.67 1.69
CA LEU A 348 -9.81 -5.71 1.63
C LEU A 348 -9.77 -4.74 2.80
N ILE A 349 -10.06 -3.46 2.50
CA ILE A 349 -10.33 -2.42 3.50
C ILE A 349 -11.64 -1.70 3.20
N CYS A 350 -12.54 -1.61 4.20
CA CYS A 350 -13.77 -0.83 4.15
C CYS A 350 -13.47 0.64 4.47
N VAL A 351 -13.69 1.53 3.52
CA VAL A 351 -13.36 2.95 3.64
C VAL A 351 -14.56 3.84 3.96
N GLN A 352 -15.79 3.34 3.70
CA GLN A 352 -17.03 4.05 3.98
C GLN A 352 -18.19 3.09 4.24
N GLY A 353 -19.10 3.49 5.11
CA GLY A 353 -20.35 2.79 5.37
C GLY A 353 -20.22 1.60 6.30
N GLU A 354 -21.31 0.85 6.41
CA GLU A 354 -21.42 -0.37 7.19
C GLU A 354 -22.29 -1.41 6.49
N GLY A 355 -22.01 -2.70 6.75
CA GLY A 355 -22.73 -3.79 6.12
C GLY A 355 -22.15 -5.15 6.47
N GLN A 356 -22.30 -6.09 5.54
CA GLN A 356 -21.81 -7.44 5.68
C GLN A 356 -21.06 -7.89 4.43
N MET A 357 -20.06 -8.73 4.64
CA MET A 357 -19.34 -9.50 3.61
C MET A 357 -19.58 -10.98 3.91
N ASN A 358 -20.47 -11.64 3.18
CA ASN A 358 -21.09 -12.90 3.58
C ASN A 358 -21.70 -12.76 5.01
N ALA A 359 -21.22 -13.57 5.97
CA ALA A 359 -21.65 -13.47 7.37
C ALA A 359 -20.77 -12.54 8.23
N MET A 360 -19.70 -11.98 7.66
CA MET A 360 -18.74 -11.15 8.39
C MET A 360 -19.15 -9.68 8.33
N ARG A 361 -19.31 -9.04 9.49
CA ARG A 361 -19.64 -7.62 9.55
C ARG A 361 -18.49 -6.77 8.99
N LEU A 362 -18.86 -5.73 8.21
CA LEU A 362 -17.97 -4.67 7.73
C LEU A 362 -18.45 -3.33 8.28
N SER A 363 -17.51 -2.53 8.76
CA SER A 363 -17.82 -1.16 9.19
C SER A 363 -16.58 -0.30 9.09
N SER A 364 -16.67 0.81 8.35
CA SER A 364 -15.61 1.80 8.31
C SER A 364 -15.58 2.59 9.62
N PRO A 365 -14.53 2.47 10.45
CA PRO A 365 -14.48 3.15 11.75
C PRO A 365 -14.36 4.66 11.57
N LYS A 366 -14.87 5.43 12.54
CA LYS A 366 -14.68 6.89 12.59
C LYS A 366 -13.42 7.27 13.37
N MET A 367 -13.05 6.47 14.36
CA MET A 367 -11.85 6.59 15.16
C MET A 367 -11.43 5.22 15.70
N ILE A 368 -10.14 4.95 15.70
CA ILE A 368 -9.53 3.66 16.06
C ILE A 368 -8.55 3.91 17.20
N GLY A 369 -8.68 3.18 18.30
CA GLY A 369 -7.63 3.10 19.32
C GLY A 369 -6.46 2.23 18.85
N PHE A 370 -5.24 2.52 19.27
CA PHE A 370 -4.03 1.83 18.79
C PHE A 370 -4.07 0.30 18.88
N HIS A 371 -4.72 -0.25 19.90
CA HIS A 371 -4.89 -1.69 20.07
C HIS A 371 -6.33 -2.19 19.81
N GLU A 372 -7.15 -1.38 19.17
CA GLU A 372 -8.54 -1.73 18.90
C GLU A 372 -8.65 -2.66 17.69
N LEU A 373 -9.37 -3.80 17.85
CA LEU A 373 -9.79 -4.62 16.71
C LEU A 373 -10.91 -3.89 15.97
N THR A 374 -10.77 -3.77 14.66
CA THR A 374 -11.73 -3.11 13.78
C THR A 374 -12.51 -4.13 12.95
N GLU A 375 -13.61 -3.66 12.34
CA GLU A 375 -14.45 -4.45 11.44
C GLU A 375 -14.25 -4.08 9.96
N ASP A 376 -13.17 -3.36 9.63
CA ASP A 376 -12.95 -2.81 8.30
C ASP A 376 -11.95 -3.61 7.45
N GLU A 377 -11.13 -4.49 8.06
CA GLU A 377 -10.05 -5.19 7.35
C GLU A 377 -10.30 -6.70 7.29
N VAL A 378 -10.22 -7.26 6.07
CA VAL A 378 -10.49 -8.69 5.80
C VAL A 378 -9.51 -9.18 4.74
N PHE A 379 -9.04 -10.43 4.88
CA PHE A 379 -8.43 -11.20 3.80
C PHE A 379 -9.41 -12.24 3.28
N CYS A 380 -9.62 -12.29 1.97
CA CYS A 380 -10.47 -13.26 1.29
C CYS A 380 -9.61 -14.31 0.60
N THR A 381 -9.89 -15.60 0.87
CA THR A 381 -9.19 -16.69 0.20
C THR A 381 -9.56 -16.81 -1.27
N GLU A 382 -8.67 -17.44 -2.07
CA GLU A 382 -8.90 -17.62 -3.52
C GLU A 382 -10.21 -18.37 -3.82
N ASP A 383 -10.47 -19.47 -3.15
CA ASP A 383 -11.66 -20.29 -3.40
C ASP A 383 -12.95 -19.52 -3.06
N THR A 384 -12.97 -18.76 -1.96
CA THR A 384 -14.10 -17.92 -1.57
C THR A 384 -14.30 -16.77 -2.58
N ALA A 385 -13.24 -16.12 -3.02
CA ALA A 385 -13.29 -15.07 -4.03
C ALA A 385 -13.90 -15.59 -5.35
N LYS A 386 -13.46 -16.75 -5.82
CA LYS A 386 -13.95 -17.40 -7.05
C LYS A 386 -15.39 -17.91 -6.92
N ALA A 387 -15.77 -18.44 -5.78
CA ALA A 387 -17.15 -18.86 -5.52
C ALA A 387 -18.12 -17.69 -5.53
N GLY A 388 -17.67 -16.52 -5.10
CA GLY A 388 -18.42 -15.28 -5.03
C GLY A 388 -18.70 -14.86 -3.58
N VAL A 389 -18.46 -13.58 -3.32
CA VAL A 389 -18.64 -12.93 -2.04
C VAL A 389 -19.80 -11.96 -2.11
N THR A 390 -20.75 -12.09 -1.21
CA THR A 390 -21.92 -11.19 -1.14
C THR A 390 -21.62 -10.03 -0.20
N PHE A 391 -21.70 -8.82 -0.73
CA PHE A 391 -21.67 -7.57 0.02
C PHE A 391 -23.09 -7.05 0.20
N GLU A 392 -23.49 -6.83 1.42
CA GLU A 392 -24.80 -6.27 1.78
C GLU A 392 -24.59 -4.94 2.51
N ASN A 393 -25.09 -3.87 1.92
CA ASN A 393 -25.11 -2.56 2.54
C ASN A 393 -26.34 -2.43 3.44
N THR A 394 -26.12 -2.38 4.75
CA THR A 394 -27.20 -2.29 5.75
C THR A 394 -27.63 -0.85 6.05
N SER A 395 -26.91 0.15 5.53
CA SER A 395 -27.30 1.55 5.63
C SER A 395 -28.44 1.87 4.63
N SER A 396 -29.38 2.71 5.04
CA SER A 396 -30.44 3.23 4.16
C SER A 396 -30.01 4.51 3.41
N THR A 397 -28.88 5.11 3.76
CA THR A 397 -28.49 6.44 3.26
C THR A 397 -27.06 6.51 2.77
N GLU A 398 -26.15 5.73 3.32
CA GLU A 398 -24.72 5.81 3.03
C GLU A 398 -24.26 4.62 2.18
N PRO A 399 -23.47 4.82 1.11
CA PRO A 399 -22.92 3.73 0.34
C PRO A 399 -21.90 2.93 1.17
N LEU A 400 -21.82 1.61 0.92
CA LEU A 400 -20.73 0.78 1.41
C LEU A 400 -19.61 0.80 0.36
N VAL A 401 -18.42 1.30 0.73
CA VAL A 401 -17.27 1.38 -0.17
C VAL A 401 -16.10 0.59 0.39
N VAL A 402 -15.59 -0.34 -0.44
CA VAL A 402 -14.43 -1.16 -0.10
C VAL A 402 -13.37 -1.09 -1.18
N LEU A 403 -12.09 -1.10 -0.77
CA LEU A 403 -10.94 -1.24 -1.66
C LEU A 403 -10.41 -2.67 -1.53
N ARG A 404 -10.15 -3.32 -2.69
CA ARG A 404 -9.61 -4.68 -2.76
C ARG A 404 -8.35 -4.65 -3.60
N TYR A 405 -7.27 -5.26 -3.13
CA TYR A 405 -6.05 -5.44 -3.92
C TYR A 405 -5.73 -6.92 -4.09
N PHE A 406 -5.18 -7.26 -5.24
CA PHE A 406 -4.97 -8.62 -5.72
C PHE A 406 -3.50 -8.89 -5.95
N GLY A 407 -3.13 -10.17 -5.84
CA GLY A 407 -1.81 -10.67 -6.15
C GLY A 407 -1.47 -10.65 -7.65
N PRO A 408 -0.23 -11.08 -7.98
CA PRO A 408 0.25 -11.04 -9.36
C PRO A 408 -0.51 -12.00 -10.28
N GLU A 409 -0.70 -11.57 -11.53
CA GLU A 409 -1.27 -12.36 -12.63
C GLU A 409 -2.70 -12.91 -12.38
N VAL A 410 -3.39 -12.37 -11.39
CA VAL A 410 -4.74 -12.82 -10.99
C VAL A 410 -5.82 -12.29 -11.92
N ASN A 411 -5.67 -11.08 -12.43
CA ASN A 411 -6.71 -10.37 -13.17
C ASN A 411 -6.29 -10.11 -14.64
N PRO A 412 -6.41 -11.11 -15.54
CA PRO A 412 -6.02 -10.95 -16.95
C PRO A 412 -6.92 -9.97 -17.71
N ASP A 413 -8.11 -9.70 -17.19
CA ASP A 413 -9.11 -8.75 -17.69
C ASP A 413 -8.90 -7.31 -17.22
N ALA A 414 -7.91 -7.06 -16.36
CA ALA A 414 -7.58 -5.71 -15.92
C ALA A 414 -7.12 -4.85 -17.12
N PRO A 415 -7.48 -3.56 -17.14
CA PRO A 415 -7.04 -2.65 -18.19
C PRO A 415 -5.51 -2.57 -18.29
N ASP A 416 -5.02 -2.33 -19.50
CA ASP A 416 -3.61 -2.00 -19.75
C ASP A 416 -3.42 -0.48 -19.93
N ILE A 417 -2.22 0.01 -19.65
CA ILE A 417 -1.83 1.40 -19.91
C ILE A 417 -1.49 1.52 -21.40
N LYS A 418 -2.11 2.49 -22.05
CA LYS A 418 -1.76 2.86 -23.43
C LYS A 418 -0.56 3.79 -23.41
N TYR A 419 0.63 3.20 -23.42
CA TYR A 419 1.87 3.96 -23.39
C TYR A 419 2.03 4.88 -24.60
N LYS A 420 2.63 6.06 -24.37
CA LYS A 420 3.02 7.01 -25.39
C LYS A 420 4.55 7.15 -25.42
N GLY A 421 5.11 7.29 -26.62
CA GLY A 421 6.56 7.27 -26.77
C GLY A 421 7.14 5.85 -26.73
N ASN A 422 8.40 5.74 -26.31
CA ASN A 422 9.15 4.48 -26.28
C ASN A 422 9.21 3.86 -24.87
N VAL A 423 8.91 4.64 -23.84
CA VAL A 423 8.97 4.20 -22.45
C VAL A 423 7.80 3.26 -22.13
N LYS A 424 8.11 2.15 -21.48
CA LYS A 424 7.13 1.22 -20.87
C LYS A 424 7.60 0.94 -19.46
N LEU A 425 6.68 1.00 -18.52
CA LEU A 425 6.99 0.67 -17.12
C LEU A 425 7.39 -0.76 -16.92
#